data_9c37a5112da06657ea24c196f0b2305a
#
_entry.id   9c37a5112da06657ea24c196f0b2305a
#
_cell.length_a   1.000
_cell.length_b   1.000
_cell.length_c   1.000
_cell.angle_alpha   90.00
_cell.angle_beta   90.00
_cell.angle_gamma   90.00
#
_symmetry.space_group_name_H-M   'P 1'
#
loop_
_entity.id
_entity.type
_entity.pdbx_description
1 polymer ?
#
loop_
_entity_poly.entity_id
_entity_poly.type
_entity_poly.pdbx_seq_one_letter_code
_entity_poly.pdbx_strand_id
1 'polypeptide(L)'
;MENSETPNYPEGRDLLKGKAVVITAAAGSGIGFATAKRCAEEGARVLLSDTHENRLAESVSSLQSEQFEVYGIPCDVTKENEVQELLNFAISKFKTVDVMINNAGLGGQSNLIDMSDEEWEKVLDVTLNGTMRCTRAALRHMIPLKRGVIVNNASVVGWRAQKGQCHYAAAKAGVMALTRCSAMEAADAGVRVNAVAPSFASHPFLEKVSDPLLLEELEAQEPFGRGAQPWEIANIIVFLASDLSGYMTGECVSASSQHP
;
A
#
# COMPACT_ATOMS: atom_id res chain seq x y z
N MET A 1 -0.88 0.08 31.44
CA MET A 1 -2.17 0.01 30.74
C MET A 1 -2.29 -1.41 30.21
N GLU A 2 -3.40 -2.11 30.38
CA GLU A 2 -3.60 -3.39 29.70
C GLU A 2 -3.61 -3.09 28.21
N ASN A 3 -2.81 -3.86 27.44
CA ASN A 3 -2.77 -3.74 26.00
C ASN A 3 -4.17 -3.96 25.43
N SER A 4 -4.64 -3.11 24.51
CA SER A 4 -5.92 -3.36 23.86
C SER A 4 -5.85 -4.66 23.06
N GLU A 5 -6.83 -5.52 23.21
CA GLU A 5 -6.90 -6.76 22.45
C GLU A 5 -7.05 -6.46 20.97
N THR A 6 -6.38 -7.27 20.14
CA THR A 6 -6.61 -7.24 18.69
C THR A 6 -8.04 -7.71 18.42
N PRO A 7 -8.85 -6.96 17.66
CA PRO A 7 -10.21 -7.39 17.33
C PRO A 7 -10.22 -8.67 16.49
N ASN A 8 -11.35 -9.34 16.44
CA ASN A 8 -11.51 -10.50 15.58
C ASN A 8 -11.32 -10.11 14.11
N TYR A 9 -10.67 -11.02 13.36
CA TYR A 9 -10.53 -10.87 11.91
C TYR A 9 -11.91 -10.79 11.24
N PRO A 10 -12.21 -9.77 10.41
CA PRO A 10 -13.54 -9.59 9.86
C PRO A 10 -13.83 -10.56 8.71
N GLU A 11 -15.08 -10.98 8.60
CA GLU A 11 -15.58 -11.70 7.43
C GLU A 11 -15.72 -10.77 6.21
N GLY A 12 -15.60 -11.33 5.00
CA GLY A 12 -15.85 -10.63 3.75
C GLY A 12 -17.33 -10.27 3.57
N ARG A 13 -17.58 -9.14 2.89
CA ARG A 13 -18.93 -8.59 2.66
C ARG A 13 -19.17 -8.24 1.19
N ASP A 14 -18.39 -8.83 0.28
CA ASP A 14 -18.47 -8.57 -1.17
C ASP A 14 -18.22 -7.07 -1.56
N LEU A 15 -17.49 -6.31 -0.76
CA LEU A 15 -17.25 -4.86 -1.00
C LEU A 15 -16.51 -4.57 -2.31
N LEU A 16 -15.75 -5.53 -2.81
CA LEU A 16 -14.98 -5.43 -4.06
C LEU A 16 -15.39 -6.49 -5.07
N LYS A 17 -16.61 -7.03 -4.96
CA LYS A 17 -17.11 -8.11 -5.82
C LYS A 17 -16.90 -7.81 -7.30
N GLY A 18 -16.14 -8.69 -7.97
CA GLY A 18 -15.84 -8.61 -9.40
C GLY A 18 -14.89 -7.48 -9.81
N LYS A 19 -14.41 -6.62 -8.91
CA LYS A 19 -13.40 -5.58 -9.19
C LYS A 19 -12.06 -6.24 -9.51
N ALA A 20 -11.34 -5.66 -10.47
CA ALA A 20 -9.96 -6.01 -10.78
C ALA A 20 -9.01 -5.12 -9.99
N VAL A 21 -8.25 -5.71 -9.07
CA VAL A 21 -7.36 -5.02 -8.12
C VAL A 21 -5.91 -5.36 -8.42
N VAL A 22 -5.06 -4.36 -8.56
CA VAL A 22 -3.60 -4.50 -8.72
C VAL A 22 -2.91 -3.96 -7.48
N ILE A 23 -1.94 -4.71 -6.92
CA ILE A 23 -1.25 -4.33 -5.67
C ILE A 23 0.26 -4.50 -5.85
N THR A 24 1.03 -3.45 -5.57
CA THR A 24 2.50 -3.48 -5.60
C THR A 24 3.10 -3.88 -4.26
N ALA A 25 4.27 -4.54 -4.28
CA ALA A 25 4.96 -5.08 -3.10
C ALA A 25 4.02 -5.92 -2.23
N ALA A 26 3.34 -6.88 -2.87
CA ALA A 26 2.26 -7.68 -2.27
C ALA A 26 2.69 -9.09 -1.86
N ALA A 27 3.98 -9.41 -1.89
CA ALA A 27 4.49 -10.71 -1.45
C ALA A 27 4.87 -10.71 0.04
N GLY A 28 4.79 -11.89 0.66
CA GLY A 28 5.26 -12.14 2.03
C GLY A 28 4.18 -11.92 3.10
N SER A 29 4.47 -11.16 4.16
CA SER A 29 3.61 -11.07 5.36
C SER A 29 3.22 -9.65 5.79
N GLY A 30 3.55 -8.64 4.98
CA GLY A 30 3.28 -7.24 5.30
C GLY A 30 1.90 -6.76 4.85
N ILE A 31 1.71 -5.44 4.88
CA ILE A 31 0.46 -4.76 4.51
C ILE A 31 0.01 -5.14 3.10
N GLY A 32 0.95 -5.26 2.14
CA GLY A 32 0.63 -5.60 0.75
C GLY A 32 -0.06 -6.95 0.61
N PHE A 33 0.50 -8.01 1.23
CA PHE A 33 -0.11 -9.35 1.20
C PHE A 33 -1.43 -9.39 1.97
N ALA A 34 -1.48 -8.77 3.16
CA ALA A 34 -2.73 -8.68 3.92
C ALA A 34 -3.82 -7.95 3.12
N THR A 35 -3.46 -6.90 2.37
CA THR A 35 -4.38 -6.20 1.48
C THR A 35 -4.84 -7.08 0.33
N ALA A 36 -3.93 -7.87 -0.28
CA ALA A 36 -4.29 -8.79 -1.34
C ALA A 36 -5.30 -9.84 -0.86
N LYS A 37 -5.05 -10.42 0.32
CA LYS A 37 -5.96 -11.39 0.95
C LYS A 37 -7.32 -10.75 1.26
N ARG A 38 -7.33 -9.58 1.92
CA ARG A 38 -8.59 -8.87 2.23
C ARG A 38 -9.38 -8.50 0.97
N CYS A 39 -8.72 -8.02 -0.10
CA CYS A 39 -9.39 -7.73 -1.36
C CYS A 39 -10.01 -9.00 -1.99
N ALA A 40 -9.30 -10.13 -1.95
CA ALA A 40 -9.81 -11.40 -2.46
C ALA A 40 -11.01 -11.90 -1.65
N GLU A 41 -10.97 -11.83 -0.32
CA GLU A 41 -12.09 -12.15 0.58
C GLU A 41 -13.31 -11.25 0.37
N GLU A 42 -13.09 -10.02 -0.12
CA GLU A 42 -14.14 -9.07 -0.52
C GLU A 42 -14.62 -9.27 -1.98
N GLY A 43 -14.25 -10.40 -2.61
CA GLY A 43 -14.72 -10.81 -3.93
C GLY A 43 -13.99 -10.18 -5.11
N ALA A 44 -12.81 -9.59 -4.91
CA ALA A 44 -11.99 -9.05 -5.98
C ALA A 44 -11.21 -10.15 -6.73
N ARG A 45 -10.88 -9.88 -8.00
CA ARG A 45 -9.84 -10.55 -8.76
C ARG A 45 -8.55 -9.77 -8.55
N VAL A 46 -7.50 -10.42 -8.09
CA VAL A 46 -6.31 -9.73 -7.57
C VAL A 46 -5.06 -10.05 -8.38
N LEU A 47 -4.30 -9.03 -8.74
CA LEU A 47 -2.95 -9.17 -9.29
C LEU A 47 -1.94 -8.63 -8.27
N LEU A 48 -1.07 -9.53 -7.80
CA LEU A 48 0.05 -9.20 -6.94
C LEU A 48 1.28 -8.88 -7.79
N SER A 49 2.07 -7.90 -7.35
CA SER A 49 3.43 -7.73 -7.87
C SER A 49 4.44 -7.51 -6.75
N ASP A 50 5.65 -7.97 -6.98
CA ASP A 50 6.80 -7.79 -6.07
C ASP A 50 8.09 -7.95 -6.89
N THR A 51 9.20 -7.44 -6.37
CA THR A 51 10.53 -7.70 -6.94
C THR A 51 11.07 -9.08 -6.59
N HIS A 52 10.53 -9.71 -5.57
CA HIS A 52 10.99 -11.00 -5.05
C HIS A 52 10.15 -12.16 -5.59
N GLU A 53 10.57 -12.72 -6.74
CA GLU A 53 9.82 -13.72 -7.51
C GLU A 53 9.36 -14.94 -6.69
N ASN A 54 10.23 -15.54 -5.86
CA ASN A 54 9.89 -16.72 -5.08
C ASN A 54 8.79 -16.42 -4.05
N ARG A 55 8.92 -15.34 -3.28
CA ARG A 55 7.88 -14.92 -2.33
C ARG A 55 6.58 -14.57 -3.02
N LEU A 56 6.65 -13.97 -4.21
CA LEU A 56 5.48 -13.68 -5.02
C LEU A 56 4.76 -14.98 -5.43
N ALA A 57 5.49 -15.96 -5.93
CA ALA A 57 4.94 -17.26 -6.31
C ALA A 57 4.28 -17.99 -5.11
N GLU A 58 4.93 -17.98 -3.95
CA GLU A 58 4.40 -18.55 -2.70
C GLU A 58 3.10 -17.84 -2.28
N SER A 59 3.09 -16.51 -2.32
CA SER A 59 1.91 -15.69 -1.97
C SER A 59 0.73 -15.94 -2.89
N VAL A 60 0.97 -16.02 -4.21
CA VAL A 60 -0.05 -16.36 -5.19
C VAL A 60 -0.60 -17.76 -4.95
N SER A 61 0.28 -18.76 -4.77
CA SER A 61 -0.12 -20.15 -4.51
C SER A 61 -0.95 -20.28 -3.23
N SER A 62 -0.58 -19.54 -2.18
CA SER A 62 -1.34 -19.50 -0.92
C SER A 62 -2.78 -19.04 -1.15
N LEU A 63 -2.97 -17.91 -1.82
CA LEU A 63 -4.31 -17.36 -2.08
C LEU A 63 -5.12 -18.23 -3.07
N GLN A 64 -4.47 -18.81 -4.07
CA GLN A 64 -5.12 -19.73 -5.00
C GLN A 64 -5.59 -21.02 -4.30
N SER A 65 -4.87 -21.51 -3.28
CA SER A 65 -5.29 -22.67 -2.49
C SER A 65 -6.58 -22.42 -1.69
N GLU A 66 -6.88 -21.15 -1.39
CA GLU A 66 -8.14 -20.68 -0.80
C GLU A 66 -9.24 -20.44 -1.87
N GLN A 67 -9.00 -20.80 -3.13
CA GLN A 67 -9.90 -20.69 -4.29
C GLN A 67 -10.15 -19.23 -4.77
N PHE A 68 -9.29 -18.29 -4.42
CA PHE A 68 -9.36 -16.93 -4.93
C PHE A 68 -8.79 -16.82 -6.36
N GLU A 69 -9.37 -15.92 -7.18
CA GLU A 69 -8.86 -15.59 -8.51
C GLU A 69 -7.70 -14.61 -8.39
N VAL A 70 -6.48 -15.14 -8.30
CA VAL A 70 -5.25 -14.39 -8.03
C VAL A 70 -4.17 -14.73 -9.05
N TYR A 71 -3.45 -13.72 -9.50
CA TYR A 71 -2.28 -13.84 -10.37
C TYR A 71 -1.10 -13.06 -9.78
N GLY A 72 0.10 -13.32 -10.29
CA GLY A 72 1.31 -12.59 -9.91
C GLY A 72 2.18 -12.28 -11.11
N ILE A 73 2.88 -11.15 -11.07
CA ILE A 73 3.92 -10.78 -12.03
C ILE A 73 5.03 -10.00 -11.31
N PRO A 74 6.31 -10.32 -11.54
CA PRO A 74 7.42 -9.52 -11.04
C PRO A 74 7.31 -8.07 -11.54
N CYS A 75 7.59 -7.10 -10.66
CA CYS A 75 7.62 -5.69 -11.03
C CYS A 75 8.49 -4.89 -10.06
N ASP A 76 9.50 -4.24 -10.60
CA ASP A 76 10.27 -3.19 -9.94
C ASP A 76 9.65 -1.82 -10.28
N VAL A 77 9.01 -1.18 -9.30
CA VAL A 77 8.34 0.11 -9.49
C VAL A 77 9.28 1.27 -9.84
N THR A 78 10.60 1.06 -9.72
CA THR A 78 11.60 2.05 -10.17
C THR A 78 11.74 2.06 -11.69
N LYS A 79 11.21 1.05 -12.39
CA LYS A 79 11.31 0.87 -13.83
C LYS A 79 9.96 1.08 -14.53
N GLU A 80 9.87 2.13 -15.32
CA GLU A 80 8.63 2.50 -16.04
C GLU A 80 8.11 1.39 -16.94
N ASN A 81 8.99 0.68 -17.66
CA ASN A 81 8.60 -0.42 -18.53
C ASN A 81 7.94 -1.58 -17.75
N GLU A 82 8.47 -1.94 -16.57
CA GLU A 82 7.89 -3.00 -15.74
C GLU A 82 6.53 -2.59 -15.17
N VAL A 83 6.35 -1.31 -14.80
CA VAL A 83 5.05 -0.76 -14.39
C VAL A 83 4.04 -0.82 -15.55
N GLN A 84 4.43 -0.50 -16.78
CA GLN A 84 3.55 -0.64 -17.95
C GLN A 84 3.19 -2.11 -18.21
N GLU A 85 4.15 -3.04 -18.09
CA GLU A 85 3.92 -4.48 -18.22
C GLU A 85 2.95 -5.00 -17.15
N LEU A 86 3.07 -4.55 -15.90
CA LEU A 86 2.15 -4.85 -14.81
C LEU A 86 0.70 -4.50 -15.18
N LEU A 87 0.46 -3.27 -15.65
CA LEU A 87 -0.89 -2.83 -16.04
C LEU A 87 -1.40 -3.60 -17.27
N ASN A 88 -0.56 -3.81 -18.28
CA ASN A 88 -0.92 -4.57 -19.48
C ASN A 88 -1.27 -6.03 -19.14
N PHE A 89 -0.52 -6.65 -18.23
CA PHE A 89 -0.81 -8.01 -17.76
C PHE A 89 -2.17 -8.05 -17.03
N ALA A 90 -2.44 -7.10 -16.12
CA ALA A 90 -3.74 -6.98 -15.45
C ALA A 90 -4.90 -6.87 -16.47
N ILE A 91 -4.76 -5.99 -17.46
CA ILE A 91 -5.78 -5.79 -18.52
C ILE A 91 -5.96 -7.06 -19.35
N SER A 92 -4.87 -7.79 -19.64
CA SER A 92 -4.95 -9.06 -20.38
C SER A 92 -5.78 -10.12 -19.62
N LYS A 93 -5.61 -10.19 -18.30
CA LYS A 93 -6.28 -11.16 -17.42
C LYS A 93 -7.72 -10.75 -17.09
N PHE A 94 -7.91 -9.50 -16.69
CA PHE A 94 -9.17 -9.04 -16.10
C PHE A 94 -10.02 -8.18 -17.05
N LYS A 95 -9.47 -7.76 -18.21
CA LYS A 95 -10.06 -6.82 -19.18
C LYS A 95 -10.11 -5.37 -18.70
N THR A 96 -9.82 -5.11 -17.44
CA THR A 96 -9.80 -3.76 -16.82
C THR A 96 -8.88 -3.77 -15.60
N VAL A 97 -8.57 -2.56 -15.09
CA VAL A 97 -8.05 -2.33 -13.74
C VAL A 97 -9.01 -1.35 -13.08
N ASP A 98 -9.77 -1.82 -12.10
CA ASP A 98 -10.73 -1.00 -11.35
C ASP A 98 -10.10 -0.33 -10.13
N VAL A 99 -9.10 -0.98 -9.52
CA VAL A 99 -8.39 -0.49 -8.35
C VAL A 99 -6.88 -0.69 -8.50
N MET A 100 -6.11 0.36 -8.24
CA MET A 100 -4.64 0.31 -8.11
C MET A 100 -4.24 0.63 -6.68
N ILE A 101 -3.53 -0.28 -6.02
CA ILE A 101 -3.02 -0.10 -4.66
C ILE A 101 -1.50 0.01 -4.71
N ASN A 102 -1.00 1.22 -4.51
CA ASN A 102 0.41 1.55 -4.52
C ASN A 102 0.99 1.33 -3.11
N ASN A 103 1.37 0.08 -2.82
CA ASN A 103 1.91 -0.29 -1.51
C ASN A 103 3.45 -0.36 -1.50
N ALA A 104 4.10 -0.42 -2.65
CA ALA A 104 5.57 -0.45 -2.70
C ALA A 104 6.18 0.75 -1.98
N GLY A 105 7.14 0.48 -1.12
CA GLY A 105 7.87 1.49 -0.38
C GLY A 105 9.10 0.88 0.28
N LEU A 106 10.12 1.69 0.42
CA LEU A 106 11.38 1.35 1.06
C LEU A 106 11.64 2.37 2.16
N GLY A 107 11.86 1.90 3.38
CA GLY A 107 12.35 2.69 4.49
C GLY A 107 13.85 2.49 4.69
N GLY A 108 14.36 3.05 5.73
CA GLY A 108 15.74 2.93 6.18
C GLY A 108 15.91 3.76 7.44
N GLN A 109 17.05 3.64 8.11
CA GLN A 109 17.39 4.47 9.25
C GLN A 109 18.83 4.94 9.14
N SER A 110 18.99 6.25 8.90
CA SER A 110 20.27 6.92 8.80
C SER A 110 20.12 8.38 9.25
N ASN A 111 21.05 8.88 10.08
CA ASN A 111 21.03 10.30 10.40
C ASN A 111 21.39 11.11 9.15
N LEU A 112 20.81 12.30 8.99
CA LEU A 112 21.00 13.10 7.78
C LEU A 112 22.48 13.40 7.48
N ILE A 113 23.29 13.60 8.51
CA ILE A 113 24.72 13.89 8.35
C ILE A 113 25.56 12.69 7.87
N ASP A 114 25.03 11.47 8.04
CA ASP A 114 25.71 10.21 7.69
C ASP A 114 25.09 9.57 6.44
N MET A 115 23.94 10.09 6.00
CA MET A 115 23.15 9.54 4.87
C MET A 115 23.86 9.82 3.54
N SER A 116 24.09 8.79 2.73
CA SER A 116 24.62 8.96 1.38
C SER A 116 23.53 9.42 0.41
N ASP A 117 23.96 10.02 -0.71
CA ASP A 117 23.05 10.40 -1.80
C ASP A 117 22.35 9.16 -2.39
N GLU A 118 23.03 8.02 -2.46
CA GLU A 118 22.49 6.76 -2.96
C GLU A 118 21.38 6.20 -2.05
N GLU A 119 21.54 6.32 -0.72
CA GLU A 119 20.48 5.92 0.24
C GLU A 119 19.26 6.82 0.08
N TRP A 120 19.48 8.13 -0.01
CA TRP A 120 18.43 9.11 -0.23
C TRP A 120 17.68 8.82 -1.54
N GLU A 121 18.39 8.75 -2.66
CA GLU A 121 17.81 8.55 -3.99
C GLU A 121 17.05 7.22 -4.07
N LYS A 122 17.60 6.14 -3.52
CA LYS A 122 16.97 4.82 -3.52
C LYS A 122 15.61 4.83 -2.80
N VAL A 123 15.53 5.46 -1.63
CA VAL A 123 14.28 5.55 -0.87
C VAL A 123 13.25 6.38 -1.61
N LEU A 124 13.66 7.52 -2.18
CA LEU A 124 12.77 8.37 -2.97
C LEU A 124 12.31 7.66 -4.25
N ASP A 125 13.21 6.98 -4.94
CA ASP A 125 12.87 6.36 -6.23
C ASP A 125 11.87 5.21 -6.06
N VAL A 126 12.05 4.36 -5.05
CA VAL A 126 11.07 3.29 -4.76
C VAL A 126 9.76 3.88 -4.22
N THR A 127 9.84 4.75 -3.19
CA THR A 127 8.67 5.11 -2.39
C THR A 127 7.84 6.23 -3.04
N LEU A 128 8.47 7.26 -3.57
CA LEU A 128 7.77 8.39 -4.20
C LEU A 128 7.64 8.23 -5.70
N ASN A 129 8.77 8.04 -6.40
CA ASN A 129 8.75 7.95 -7.86
C ASN A 129 8.04 6.67 -8.33
N GLY A 130 8.21 5.54 -7.62
CA GLY A 130 7.48 4.31 -7.89
C GLY A 130 5.97 4.49 -7.76
N THR A 131 5.51 5.11 -6.66
CA THR A 131 4.10 5.48 -6.48
C THR A 131 3.61 6.39 -7.61
N MET A 132 4.41 7.38 -8.02
CA MET A 132 4.07 8.28 -9.14
C MET A 132 3.94 7.53 -10.45
N ARG A 133 4.89 6.63 -10.79
CA ARG A 133 4.84 5.83 -12.02
C ARG A 133 3.58 4.96 -12.07
N CYS A 134 3.28 4.25 -10.98
CA CYS A 134 2.09 3.41 -10.87
C CYS A 134 0.80 4.22 -10.92
N THR A 135 0.71 5.35 -10.21
CA THR A 135 -0.43 6.27 -10.26
C THR A 135 -0.65 6.78 -11.69
N ARG A 136 0.40 7.23 -12.36
CA ARG A 136 0.34 7.71 -13.74
C ARG A 136 -0.13 6.63 -14.72
N ALA A 137 0.39 5.41 -14.59
CA ALA A 137 0.00 4.29 -15.43
C ALA A 137 -1.48 3.91 -15.22
N ALA A 138 -1.94 3.88 -13.96
CA ALA A 138 -3.33 3.63 -13.63
C ALA A 138 -4.26 4.74 -14.15
N LEU A 139 -3.90 6.01 -13.98
CA LEU A 139 -4.70 7.15 -14.48
C LEU A 139 -4.84 7.15 -16.00
N ARG A 140 -3.77 6.79 -16.74
CA ARG A 140 -3.85 6.64 -18.22
C ARG A 140 -4.88 5.62 -18.66
N HIS A 141 -5.12 4.58 -17.86
CA HIS A 141 -6.14 3.56 -18.10
C HIS A 141 -7.53 4.01 -17.61
N MET A 142 -7.61 4.57 -16.40
CA MET A 142 -8.88 4.84 -15.72
C MET A 142 -9.61 6.09 -16.23
N ILE A 143 -8.88 7.17 -16.56
CA ILE A 143 -9.48 8.43 -17.02
C ILE A 143 -10.32 8.25 -18.31
N PRO A 144 -9.84 7.58 -19.38
CA PRO A 144 -10.67 7.31 -20.57
C PRO A 144 -11.90 6.47 -20.26
N LEU A 145 -11.83 5.58 -19.26
CA LEU A 145 -12.95 4.73 -18.85
C LEU A 145 -13.93 5.44 -17.89
N LYS A 146 -13.59 6.65 -17.44
CA LYS A 146 -14.36 7.47 -16.49
C LYS A 146 -14.73 6.72 -15.21
N ARG A 147 -13.82 5.87 -14.72
CA ARG A 147 -13.97 5.10 -13.48
C ARG A 147 -12.62 4.57 -13.03
N GLY A 148 -12.47 4.42 -11.74
CA GLY A 148 -11.30 3.81 -11.12
C GLY A 148 -11.03 4.35 -9.72
N VAL A 149 -10.24 3.61 -8.98
CA VAL A 149 -9.80 4.01 -7.64
C VAL A 149 -8.31 3.75 -7.50
N ILE A 150 -7.59 4.71 -6.93
CA ILE A 150 -6.18 4.57 -6.56
C ILE A 150 -6.07 4.76 -5.05
N VAL A 151 -5.38 3.84 -4.39
CA VAL A 151 -5.05 3.94 -2.96
C VAL A 151 -3.55 3.91 -2.80
N ASN A 152 -2.98 4.99 -2.31
CA ASN A 152 -1.55 5.13 -2.05
C ASN A 152 -1.24 4.79 -0.58
N ASN A 153 -0.23 3.97 -0.35
CA ASN A 153 0.26 3.69 0.99
C ASN A 153 1.29 4.77 1.41
N ALA A 154 0.83 5.79 2.12
CA ALA A 154 1.65 6.83 2.74
C ALA A 154 2.27 6.33 4.08
N SER A 155 2.41 7.18 5.06
CA SER A 155 2.80 6.85 6.44
C SER A 155 2.57 8.06 7.34
N VAL A 156 2.33 7.86 8.62
CA VAL A 156 2.26 8.95 9.61
C VAL A 156 3.56 9.78 9.68
N VAL A 157 4.71 9.21 9.31
CA VAL A 157 5.98 9.97 9.25
C VAL A 157 6.00 10.99 8.11
N GLY A 158 5.03 10.99 7.20
CA GLY A 158 4.80 12.10 6.27
C GLY A 158 4.26 13.36 6.93
N TRP A 159 3.71 13.25 8.13
CA TRP A 159 3.25 14.36 8.99
C TRP A 159 4.15 14.58 10.21
N ARG A 160 4.69 13.50 10.79
CA ARG A 160 5.47 13.53 12.04
C ARG A 160 6.96 13.47 11.76
N ALA A 161 7.74 14.03 12.70
CA ALA A 161 9.18 13.83 12.72
C ALA A 161 9.55 12.48 13.34
N GLN A 162 10.49 11.78 12.71
CA GLN A 162 11.13 10.59 13.26
C GLN A 162 12.63 10.67 12.98
N LYS A 163 13.44 10.52 14.02
CA LYS A 163 14.91 10.57 13.91
C LYS A 163 15.40 9.45 12.97
N GLY A 164 16.35 9.78 12.10
CA GLY A 164 16.93 8.84 11.14
C GLY A 164 16.07 8.53 9.93
N GLN A 165 14.93 9.23 9.73
CA GLN A 165 13.96 8.93 8.66
C GLN A 165 13.76 10.08 7.67
N CYS A 166 14.73 11.00 7.53
CA CYS A 166 14.56 12.18 6.67
C CYS A 166 14.16 11.85 5.24
N HIS A 167 14.80 10.86 4.60
CA HIS A 167 14.49 10.39 3.25
C HIS A 167 13.08 9.80 3.15
N TYR A 168 12.73 8.91 4.09
CA TYR A 168 11.44 8.24 4.10
C TYR A 168 10.29 9.20 4.41
N ALA A 169 10.47 10.09 5.39
CA ALA A 169 9.51 11.14 5.72
C ALA A 169 9.25 12.06 4.52
N ALA A 170 10.32 12.52 3.85
CA ALA A 170 10.21 13.34 2.63
C ALA A 170 9.45 12.60 1.51
N ALA A 171 9.79 11.32 1.27
CA ALA A 171 9.10 10.50 0.28
C ALA A 171 7.60 10.33 0.62
N LYS A 172 7.26 10.00 1.87
CA LYS A 172 5.87 9.78 2.29
C LYS A 172 5.06 11.09 2.33
N ALA A 173 5.65 12.21 2.70
CA ALA A 173 5.03 13.54 2.54
C ALA A 173 4.78 13.85 1.05
N GLY A 174 5.73 13.50 0.19
CA GLY A 174 5.58 13.59 -1.28
C GLY A 174 4.43 12.74 -1.81
N VAL A 175 4.25 11.50 -1.31
CA VAL A 175 3.12 10.64 -1.66
C VAL A 175 1.78 11.27 -1.27
N MET A 176 1.69 11.91 -0.11
CA MET A 176 0.48 12.63 0.30
C MET A 176 0.17 13.82 -0.62
N ALA A 177 1.20 14.58 -1.02
CA ALA A 177 1.05 15.68 -1.96
C ALA A 177 0.65 15.18 -3.35
N LEU A 178 1.30 14.13 -3.86
CA LEU A 178 0.96 13.46 -5.11
C LEU A 178 -0.52 13.00 -5.11
N THR A 179 -0.98 12.42 -4.01
CA THR A 179 -2.37 11.97 -3.85
C THR A 179 -3.35 13.11 -4.04
N ARG A 180 -3.13 14.25 -3.36
CA ARG A 180 -4.02 15.42 -3.47
C ARG A 180 -4.04 15.99 -4.89
N CYS A 181 -2.88 16.17 -5.51
CA CYS A 181 -2.80 16.76 -6.85
C CYS A 181 -3.41 15.83 -7.91
N SER A 182 -3.06 14.54 -7.91
CA SER A 182 -3.60 13.58 -8.87
C SER A 182 -5.11 13.33 -8.69
N ALA A 183 -5.63 13.47 -7.47
CA ALA A 183 -7.06 13.43 -7.21
C ALA A 183 -7.82 14.58 -7.90
N MET A 184 -7.29 15.80 -7.82
CA MET A 184 -7.86 16.97 -8.52
C MET A 184 -7.83 16.81 -10.03
N GLU A 185 -6.73 16.29 -10.58
CA GLU A 185 -6.59 16.05 -12.03
C GLU A 185 -7.54 14.96 -12.56
N ALA A 186 -7.92 14.00 -11.71
CA ALA A 186 -8.73 12.85 -12.08
C ALA A 186 -10.23 13.00 -11.76
N ALA A 187 -10.60 14.02 -10.96
CA ALA A 187 -11.95 14.19 -10.45
C ALA A 187 -13.03 14.30 -11.54
N ASP A 188 -12.79 15.07 -12.60
CA ASP A 188 -13.74 15.24 -13.72
C ASP A 188 -14.01 13.92 -14.46
N ALA A 189 -13.10 12.97 -14.37
CA ALA A 189 -13.28 11.63 -14.91
C ALA A 189 -13.95 10.65 -13.93
N GLY A 190 -14.33 11.09 -12.74
CA GLY A 190 -14.90 10.22 -11.71
C GLY A 190 -13.91 9.20 -11.12
N VAL A 191 -12.60 9.43 -11.29
CA VAL A 191 -11.54 8.59 -10.71
C VAL A 191 -11.17 9.15 -9.35
N ARG A 192 -11.15 8.29 -8.33
CA ARG A 192 -10.79 8.67 -6.96
C ARG A 192 -9.34 8.29 -6.64
N VAL A 193 -8.61 9.17 -5.99
CA VAL A 193 -7.24 8.92 -5.54
C VAL A 193 -7.15 9.31 -4.07
N ASN A 194 -6.91 8.34 -3.18
CA ASN A 194 -6.76 8.56 -1.75
C ASN A 194 -5.48 7.89 -1.23
N ALA A 195 -5.10 8.21 -0.01
CA ALA A 195 -4.00 7.54 0.67
C ALA A 195 -4.42 7.03 2.05
N VAL A 196 -3.80 5.96 2.49
CA VAL A 196 -3.75 5.53 3.89
C VAL A 196 -2.38 5.89 4.47
N ALA A 197 -2.35 6.36 5.70
CA ALA A 197 -1.11 6.69 6.42
C ALA A 197 -1.02 5.83 7.69
N PRO A 198 -0.42 4.62 7.60
CA PRO A 198 -0.22 3.77 8.76
C PRO A 198 0.78 4.35 9.74
N SER A 199 0.58 4.08 11.04
CA SER A 199 1.63 4.12 12.04
C SER A 199 2.41 2.78 12.06
N PHE A 200 2.84 2.34 13.21
CA PHE A 200 3.57 1.09 13.35
C PHE A 200 2.65 -0.12 13.07
N ALA A 201 3.00 -0.92 12.07
CA ALA A 201 2.36 -2.19 11.76
C ALA A 201 3.35 -3.33 12.00
N SER A 202 3.07 -4.18 12.99
CA SER A 202 3.89 -5.35 13.32
C SER A 202 3.65 -6.47 12.30
N HIS A 203 4.73 -7.06 11.77
CA HIS A 203 4.65 -8.22 10.90
C HIS A 203 5.93 -9.07 10.99
N PRO A 204 5.86 -10.39 10.72
CA PRO A 204 6.97 -11.32 10.94
C PRO A 204 8.30 -10.98 10.24
N PHE A 205 8.25 -10.28 9.11
CA PHE A 205 9.48 -9.84 8.45
C PHE A 205 10.16 -8.70 9.23
N LEU A 206 9.40 -7.74 9.74
CA LEU A 206 9.93 -6.63 10.52
C LEU A 206 10.57 -7.15 11.81
N GLU A 207 9.93 -8.12 12.47
CA GLU A 207 10.45 -8.77 13.68
C GLU A 207 11.79 -9.49 13.45
N LYS A 208 12.02 -9.99 12.23
CA LYS A 208 13.28 -10.67 11.87
C LYS A 208 14.44 -9.71 11.56
N VAL A 209 14.15 -8.51 11.11
CA VAL A 209 15.16 -7.57 10.58
C VAL A 209 15.41 -6.35 11.48
N SER A 210 14.59 -6.15 12.51
CA SER A 210 14.66 -5.02 13.43
C SER A 210 15.18 -5.46 14.81
N ASP A 211 15.82 -4.52 15.49
CA ASP A 211 16.20 -4.73 16.90
C ASP A 211 14.92 -4.90 17.74
N PRO A 212 14.81 -5.96 18.57
CA PRO A 212 13.66 -6.15 19.46
C PRO A 212 13.39 -4.97 20.39
N LEU A 213 14.43 -4.31 20.91
CA LEU A 213 14.27 -3.13 21.76
C LEU A 213 13.64 -1.94 21.00
N LEU A 214 14.01 -1.76 19.73
CA LEU A 214 13.37 -0.75 18.88
C LEU A 214 11.90 -1.06 18.67
N LEU A 215 11.55 -2.32 18.45
CA LEU A 215 10.14 -2.73 18.26
C LEU A 215 9.33 -2.48 19.53
N GLU A 216 9.86 -2.82 20.71
CA GLU A 216 9.24 -2.54 22.02
C GLU A 216 9.03 -1.03 22.22
N GLU A 217 10.03 -0.21 21.86
CA GLU A 217 9.92 1.26 21.92
C GLU A 217 8.82 1.79 21.00
N LEU A 218 8.72 1.26 19.79
CA LEU A 218 7.69 1.67 18.81
C LEU A 218 6.29 1.26 19.29
N GLU A 219 6.13 0.05 19.83
CA GLU A 219 4.86 -0.41 20.41
C GLU A 219 4.45 0.42 21.64
N ALA A 220 5.41 0.76 22.50
CA ALA A 220 5.15 1.59 23.68
C ALA A 220 4.70 3.02 23.33
N GLN A 221 5.04 3.51 22.14
CA GLN A 221 4.59 4.81 21.64
C GLN A 221 3.15 4.78 21.09
N GLU A 222 2.63 3.59 20.74
CA GLU A 222 1.26 3.44 20.31
C GLU A 222 0.30 3.46 21.51
N PRO A 223 -0.72 4.32 21.57
CA PRO A 223 -1.68 4.40 22.67
C PRO A 223 -2.40 3.09 23.00
N PHE A 224 -2.55 2.18 22.03
CA PHE A 224 -3.10 0.85 22.27
C PHE A 224 -2.08 -0.13 22.86
N GLY A 225 -0.80 0.29 23.02
CA GLY A 225 0.28 -0.57 23.54
C GLY A 225 0.64 -1.74 22.62
N ARG A 226 0.28 -1.66 21.34
CA ARG A 226 0.61 -2.65 20.31
C ARG A 226 0.71 -2.01 18.92
N GLY A 227 1.48 -2.61 18.04
CA GLY A 227 1.41 -2.32 16.62
C GLY A 227 0.08 -2.78 15.99
N ALA A 228 -0.30 -2.15 14.88
CA ALA A 228 -1.42 -2.63 14.09
C ALA A 228 -1.07 -3.97 13.43
N GLN A 229 -2.02 -4.88 13.36
CA GLN A 229 -1.91 -6.02 12.47
C GLN A 229 -2.00 -5.56 11.00
N PRO A 230 -1.25 -6.14 10.05
CA PRO A 230 -1.30 -5.74 8.66
C PRO A 230 -2.71 -5.72 8.06
N TRP A 231 -3.59 -6.63 8.49
CA TRP A 231 -4.97 -6.69 8.03
C TRP A 231 -5.85 -5.54 8.59
N GLU A 232 -5.51 -4.94 9.73
CA GLU A 232 -6.21 -3.75 10.23
C GLU A 232 -5.99 -2.56 9.29
N ILE A 233 -4.76 -2.42 8.76
CA ILE A 233 -4.45 -1.43 7.72
C ILE A 233 -5.14 -1.80 6.40
N ALA A 234 -5.12 -3.08 6.02
CA ALA A 234 -5.78 -3.57 4.80
C ALA A 234 -7.29 -3.28 4.80
N ASN A 235 -7.98 -3.33 5.93
CA ASN A 235 -9.39 -2.97 6.03
C ASN A 235 -9.66 -1.51 5.64
N ILE A 236 -8.76 -0.59 6.00
CA ILE A 236 -8.87 0.83 5.62
C ILE A 236 -8.60 0.97 4.11
N ILE A 237 -7.64 0.22 3.58
CA ILE A 237 -7.37 0.20 2.13
C ILE A 237 -8.59 -0.34 1.37
N VAL A 238 -9.21 -1.43 1.82
CA VAL A 238 -10.46 -1.97 1.25
C VAL A 238 -11.60 -0.95 1.31
N PHE A 239 -11.79 -0.27 2.43
CA PHE A 239 -12.76 0.82 2.55
C PHE A 239 -12.51 1.90 1.50
N LEU A 240 -11.28 2.39 1.36
CA LEU A 240 -10.92 3.42 0.37
C LEU A 240 -11.05 2.91 -1.08
N ALA A 241 -10.83 1.63 -1.33
CA ALA A 241 -10.98 0.99 -2.63
C ALA A 241 -12.46 0.75 -3.01
N SER A 242 -13.34 0.62 -2.03
CA SER A 242 -14.76 0.29 -2.21
C SER A 242 -15.63 1.53 -2.46
N ASP A 243 -16.89 1.27 -2.80
CA ASP A 243 -17.90 2.32 -3.01
C ASP A 243 -18.34 3.00 -1.68
N LEU A 244 -17.95 2.42 -0.51
CA LEU A 244 -18.20 3.04 0.80
C LEU A 244 -17.50 4.40 0.96
N SER A 245 -16.40 4.61 0.26
CA SER A 245 -15.66 5.88 0.22
C SER A 245 -15.98 6.72 -1.04
N GLY A 246 -17.15 6.51 -1.66
CA GLY A 246 -17.53 7.11 -2.94
C GLY A 246 -17.48 8.64 -2.99
N TYR A 247 -17.58 9.33 -1.86
CA TYR A 247 -17.45 10.80 -1.78
C TYR A 247 -16.05 11.30 -1.38
N MET A 248 -15.06 10.38 -1.28
CA MET A 248 -13.71 10.72 -0.84
C MET A 248 -12.75 10.70 -2.02
N THR A 249 -12.06 11.80 -2.26
CA THR A 249 -10.89 11.88 -3.16
C THR A 249 -9.93 12.97 -2.68
N GLY A 250 -8.63 12.73 -2.80
CA GLY A 250 -7.57 13.62 -2.31
C GLY A 250 -7.31 13.50 -0.80
N GLU A 251 -7.97 12.57 -0.12
CA GLU A 251 -7.83 12.38 1.33
C GLU A 251 -6.62 11.50 1.67
N CYS A 252 -6.00 11.80 2.80
CA CYS A 252 -5.00 10.95 3.42
C CYS A 252 -5.52 10.52 4.81
N VAL A 253 -5.96 9.26 4.91
CA VAL A 253 -6.58 8.72 6.11
C VAL A 253 -5.54 8.13 7.04
N SER A 254 -5.44 8.64 8.27
CA SER A 254 -4.57 8.07 9.29
C SER A 254 -5.08 6.69 9.72
N ALA A 255 -4.21 5.68 9.66
CA ALA A 255 -4.42 4.35 10.21
C ALA A 255 -3.50 4.16 11.43
N SER A 256 -3.80 4.89 12.49
CA SER A 256 -2.94 5.02 13.66
C SER A 256 -3.78 5.12 14.92
N SER A 257 -3.28 4.60 16.03
CA SER A 257 -3.89 4.78 17.34
C SER A 257 -3.58 6.13 17.98
N GLN A 258 -2.70 6.93 17.37
CA GLN A 258 -2.39 8.29 17.81
C GLN A 258 -2.71 9.31 16.69
N HIS A 259 -2.83 10.58 17.09
CA HIS A 259 -2.96 11.66 16.11
C HIS A 259 -1.67 11.83 15.31
N PRO A 260 -1.76 12.10 14.01
CA PRO A 260 -0.61 12.44 13.17
C PRO A 260 0.06 13.74 13.57
#